data_17124ebe08e6b91f889a86f5ebd83f70
#
_entry.id   17124ebe08e6b91f889a86f5ebd83f70
#
_cell.length_a   1.000
_cell.length_b   1.000
_cell.length_c   1.000
_cell.angle_alpha   90.00
_cell.angle_beta   90.00
_cell.angle_gamma   90.00
#
_symmetry.space_group_name_H-M   'P 1'
#
loop_
_entity.id
_entity.type
_entity.pdbx_description
1 polymer ?
#
loop_
_entity_poly.entity_id
_entity_poly.type
_entity_poly.pdbx_seq_one_letter_code
_entity_poly.pdbx_strand_id
1 'polypeptide(L)'
;MKKLIAICMLLSLLFCGCAKGEGGEAPQASSPSIDTSNPLDQIALDAAEARAEYYQMLVVELQKEILSLKDAHATARVEYESRIEELEIALGVPEAAPPSDFRYTAKDGKIIIVSYVGSEKVVSVPSEIGGCPVTKIADTAFENNLTLEKVIFPKTLEYVGWFAFRGCIALCKVEVPESVSKIEYGAFENCNAKITFVCQSGSYAEEYAQSYGYATK
;
A
#
# COMPACT_ATOMS: atom_id res chain seq x y z
N MET A 1 28.57 18.46 21.83
CA MET A 1 28.12 18.99 20.54
C MET A 1 27.32 18.02 19.69
N LYS A 2 27.74 16.76 19.48
CA LYS A 2 26.98 15.79 18.67
C LYS A 2 25.60 15.40 19.26
N LYS A 3 25.45 15.34 20.59
CA LYS A 3 24.17 15.05 21.25
C LYS A 3 23.15 16.19 21.14
N LEU A 4 23.59 17.43 21.18
CA LEU A 4 22.70 18.60 21.05
C LEU A 4 22.06 18.70 19.64
N ILE A 5 22.79 18.34 18.60
CA ILE A 5 22.30 18.33 17.20
C ILE A 5 21.22 17.26 17.02
N ALA A 6 21.36 16.10 17.66
CA ALA A 6 20.37 15.05 17.62
C ALA A 6 19.05 15.43 18.31
N ILE A 7 19.12 16.16 19.43
CA ILE A 7 17.96 16.65 20.18
C ILE A 7 17.22 17.74 19.38
N CYS A 8 17.94 18.66 18.73
CA CYS A 8 17.33 19.66 17.85
C CYS A 8 16.66 19.07 16.61
N MET A 9 17.24 18.01 16.01
CA MET A 9 16.61 17.31 14.89
C MET A 9 15.34 16.53 15.30
N LEU A 10 15.30 15.95 16.49
CA LEU A 10 14.11 15.26 17.01
C LEU A 10 12.98 16.26 17.36
N LEU A 11 13.30 17.43 17.92
CA LEU A 11 12.32 18.47 18.19
C LEU A 11 11.74 19.10 16.92
N SER A 12 12.51 19.22 15.85
CA SER A 12 12.03 19.74 14.57
C SER A 12 11.08 18.75 13.87
N LEU A 13 11.22 17.45 14.07
CA LEU A 13 10.32 16.42 13.53
C LEU A 13 8.98 16.34 14.27
N LEU A 14 8.95 16.70 15.56
CA LEU A 14 7.73 16.73 16.36
C LEU A 14 6.85 17.99 16.13
N PHE A 15 7.43 19.07 15.61
CA PHE A 15 6.70 20.32 15.33
C PHE A 15 6.28 20.51 13.87
N CYS A 16 6.69 19.62 12.94
CA CYS A 16 6.38 19.76 11.51
C CYS A 16 5.04 19.09 11.09
N GLY A 17 4.15 18.83 12.01
CA GLY A 17 2.91 18.09 11.80
C GLY A 17 1.61 18.88 11.72
N CYS A 18 1.61 20.22 11.65
CA CYS A 18 0.37 20.99 11.45
C CYS A 18 0.64 22.42 10.93
N ALA A 19 0.75 22.58 9.61
CA ALA A 19 0.33 23.82 8.92
C ALA A 19 0.27 23.61 7.41
N LYS A 20 -0.88 23.33 6.88
CA LYS A 20 -1.25 23.69 5.51
C LYS A 20 -1.72 25.14 5.54
N GLY A 21 -1.10 26.02 4.76
CA GLY A 21 -1.55 27.39 4.58
C GLY A 21 -0.45 28.30 4.02
N GLU A 22 -0.53 28.57 2.73
CA GLU A 22 -0.12 29.77 2.01
C GLU A 22 1.30 30.37 2.13
N GLY A 23 1.88 30.63 0.96
CA GLY A 23 3.21 31.17 0.72
C GLY A 23 3.54 32.44 1.53
N GLY A 24 4.57 32.29 2.35
CA GLY A 24 5.25 33.37 3.01
C GLY A 24 6.65 32.89 3.37
N GLU A 25 7.66 33.67 3.01
CA GLU A 25 9.05 33.44 3.39
C GLU A 25 9.14 33.16 4.89
N ALA A 26 9.70 32.01 5.25
CA ALA A 26 9.91 31.62 6.63
C ALA A 26 10.93 32.58 7.27
N PRO A 27 10.60 33.22 8.42
CA PRO A 27 11.59 33.98 9.18
C PRO A 27 12.67 33.01 9.66
N GLN A 28 13.95 33.35 9.42
CA GLN A 28 15.08 32.65 10.01
C GLN A 28 14.99 32.82 11.53
N ALA A 29 14.41 31.84 12.19
CA ALA A 29 14.43 31.76 13.64
C ALA A 29 15.86 31.43 14.06
N SER A 30 16.56 32.42 14.61
CA SER A 30 17.81 32.23 15.35
C SER A 30 17.51 31.26 16.49
N SER A 31 18.17 30.10 16.49
CA SER A 31 18.08 29.13 17.59
C SER A 31 18.40 29.88 18.91
N PRO A 32 17.55 29.75 19.95
CA PRO A 32 17.87 30.36 21.23
C PRO A 32 19.18 29.75 21.75
N SER A 33 20.17 30.60 22.03
CA SER A 33 21.42 30.18 22.66
C SER A 33 21.08 29.87 24.13
N ILE A 34 21.13 28.58 24.50
CA ILE A 34 20.96 28.12 25.86
C ILE A 34 22.23 28.50 26.64
N ASP A 35 22.10 29.36 27.63
CA ASP A 35 23.20 29.73 28.52
C ASP A 35 23.31 28.66 29.62
N THR A 36 24.23 27.72 29.44
CA THR A 36 24.49 26.63 30.39
C THR A 36 25.09 27.10 31.71
N SER A 37 25.38 28.39 31.89
CA SER A 37 25.84 28.97 33.16
C SER A 37 24.69 29.34 34.10
N ASN A 38 23.44 29.40 33.57
CA ASN A 38 22.25 29.69 34.36
C ASN A 38 21.69 28.37 34.96
N PRO A 39 21.51 28.26 36.29
CA PRO A 39 21.00 27.03 36.91
C PRO A 39 19.61 26.60 36.42
N LEU A 40 18.76 27.52 36.02
CA LEU A 40 17.43 27.20 35.50
C LEU A 40 17.48 26.59 34.12
N ASP A 41 18.38 27.06 33.25
CA ASP A 41 18.58 26.52 31.93
C ASP A 41 19.24 25.12 31.98
N GLN A 42 20.10 24.89 32.97
CA GLN A 42 20.70 23.58 33.23
C GLN A 42 19.61 22.56 33.68
N ILE A 43 18.72 22.93 34.57
CA ILE A 43 17.60 22.07 35.01
C ILE A 43 16.68 21.74 33.83
N ALA A 44 16.40 22.69 32.97
CA ALA A 44 15.58 22.47 31.77
C ALA A 44 16.26 21.51 30.77
N LEU A 45 17.57 21.61 30.62
CA LEU A 45 18.38 20.73 29.78
C LEU A 45 18.40 19.29 30.31
N ASP A 46 18.66 19.13 31.61
CA ASP A 46 18.66 17.81 32.27
C ASP A 46 17.26 17.13 32.16
N ALA A 47 16.20 17.90 32.32
CA ALA A 47 14.84 17.40 32.14
C ALA A 47 14.54 17.00 30.69
N ALA A 48 15.09 17.72 29.70
CA ALA A 48 14.94 17.40 28.30
C ALA A 48 15.73 16.15 27.91
N GLU A 49 16.94 15.98 28.47
CA GLU A 49 17.75 14.76 28.28
C GLU A 49 17.07 13.53 28.89
N ALA A 50 16.55 13.63 30.10
CA ALA A 50 15.81 12.55 30.75
C ALA A 50 14.55 12.13 29.94
N ARG A 51 13.82 13.11 29.38
CA ARG A 51 12.70 12.81 28.48
C ARG A 51 13.15 12.12 27.20
N ALA A 52 14.24 12.57 26.61
CA ALA A 52 14.78 11.96 25.38
C ALA A 52 15.20 10.50 25.64
N GLU A 53 15.84 10.20 26.75
CA GLU A 53 16.18 8.84 27.17
C GLU A 53 14.92 7.98 27.39
N TYR A 54 13.91 8.52 28.06
CA TYR A 54 12.62 7.84 28.24
C TYR A 54 11.94 7.50 26.90
N TYR A 55 11.89 8.45 25.97
CA TYR A 55 11.30 8.18 24.66
C TYR A 55 12.12 7.20 23.84
N GLN A 56 13.42 7.21 23.92
CA GLN A 56 14.28 6.20 23.27
C GLN A 56 13.99 4.80 23.80
N MET A 57 13.84 4.65 25.11
CA MET A 57 13.47 3.38 25.73
C MET A 57 12.08 2.91 25.26
N LEU A 58 11.12 3.81 25.20
CA LEU A 58 9.77 3.51 24.73
C LEU A 58 9.75 3.09 23.27
N VAL A 59 10.53 3.74 22.41
CA VAL A 59 10.66 3.36 20.99
C VAL A 59 11.23 1.96 20.85
N VAL A 60 12.27 1.61 21.63
CA VAL A 60 12.85 0.26 21.60
C VAL A 60 11.84 -0.79 22.05
N GLU A 61 11.05 -0.49 23.08
CA GLU A 61 10.02 -1.42 23.56
C GLU A 61 8.93 -1.64 22.54
N LEU A 62 8.42 -0.55 21.92
CA LEU A 62 7.44 -0.64 20.84
C LEU A 62 7.97 -1.38 19.61
N GLN A 63 9.25 -1.22 19.28
CA GLN A 63 9.88 -1.98 18.20
C GLN A 63 9.92 -3.48 18.47
N LYS A 64 10.18 -3.89 19.70
CA LYS A 64 10.12 -5.30 20.10
C LYS A 64 8.71 -5.86 20.02
N GLU A 65 7.71 -5.09 20.46
CA GLU A 65 6.31 -5.48 20.38
C GLU A 65 5.84 -5.63 18.93
N ILE A 66 6.21 -4.69 18.06
CA ILE A 66 5.94 -4.78 16.61
C ILE A 66 6.58 -6.03 15.99
N LEU A 67 7.82 -6.35 16.36
CA LEU A 67 8.50 -7.55 15.87
C LEU A 67 7.79 -8.81 16.32
N SER A 68 7.42 -8.91 17.60
CA SER A 68 6.66 -10.03 18.16
C SER A 68 5.31 -10.22 17.47
N LEU A 69 4.57 -9.13 17.19
CA LEU A 69 3.31 -9.19 16.47
C LEU A 69 3.48 -9.63 15.01
N LYS A 70 4.56 -9.22 14.35
CA LYS A 70 4.87 -9.69 12.99
C LYS A 70 5.16 -11.19 12.95
N ASP A 71 5.92 -11.69 13.91
CA ASP A 71 6.24 -13.12 14.00
C ASP A 71 4.97 -13.96 14.31
N ALA A 72 4.13 -13.49 15.24
CA ALA A 72 2.86 -14.13 15.55
C ALA A 72 1.90 -14.14 14.34
N HIS A 73 1.84 -13.04 13.59
CA HIS A 73 1.04 -12.96 12.37
C HIS A 73 1.57 -13.90 11.27
N ALA A 74 2.89 -13.99 11.10
CA ALA A 74 3.52 -14.92 10.16
C ALA A 74 3.19 -16.39 10.50
N THR A 75 3.25 -16.74 11.78
CA THR A 75 2.94 -18.10 12.26
C THR A 75 1.46 -18.43 12.05
N ALA A 76 0.54 -17.52 12.43
CA ALA A 76 -0.89 -17.70 12.22
C ALA A 76 -1.22 -17.84 10.73
N ARG A 77 -0.54 -17.11 9.86
CA ARG A 77 -0.72 -17.20 8.42
C ARG A 77 -0.41 -18.60 7.89
N VAL A 78 0.73 -19.18 8.28
CA VAL A 78 1.13 -20.54 7.88
C VAL A 78 0.11 -21.57 8.35
N GLU A 79 -0.39 -21.44 9.59
CA GLU A 79 -1.41 -22.32 10.13
C GLU A 79 -2.74 -22.24 9.34
N TYR A 80 -3.19 -21.03 9.00
CA TYR A 80 -4.39 -20.85 8.17
C TYR A 80 -4.22 -21.38 6.75
N GLU A 81 -3.05 -21.19 6.12
CA GLU A 81 -2.75 -21.71 4.78
C GLU A 81 -2.79 -23.24 4.77
N SER A 82 -2.17 -23.90 5.76
CA SER A 82 -2.23 -25.35 5.93
C SER A 82 -3.67 -25.86 6.14
N ARG A 83 -4.47 -25.12 6.91
CA ARG A 83 -5.86 -25.49 7.18
C ARG A 83 -6.77 -25.34 5.96
N ILE A 84 -6.49 -24.34 5.12
CA ILE A 84 -7.19 -24.15 3.83
C ILE A 84 -6.86 -25.34 2.92
N GLU A 85 -5.60 -25.71 2.78
CA GLU A 85 -5.17 -26.85 1.96
C GLU A 85 -5.85 -28.17 2.40
N GLU A 86 -5.90 -28.44 3.71
CA GLU A 86 -6.63 -29.60 4.25
C GLU A 86 -8.13 -29.59 3.87
N LEU A 87 -8.77 -28.43 3.93
CA LEU A 87 -10.18 -28.28 3.61
C LEU A 87 -10.44 -28.41 2.09
N GLU A 88 -9.55 -27.91 1.26
CA GLU A 88 -9.63 -28.03 -0.20
C GLU A 88 -9.51 -29.50 -0.64
N ILE A 89 -8.58 -30.25 -0.04
CA ILE A 89 -8.45 -31.71 -0.26
C ILE A 89 -9.72 -32.43 0.20
N ALA A 90 -10.27 -32.07 1.36
CA ALA A 90 -11.47 -32.71 1.90
C ALA A 90 -12.73 -32.41 1.07
N LEU A 91 -12.79 -31.28 0.41
CA LEU A 91 -13.90 -30.87 -0.47
C LEU A 91 -13.77 -31.41 -1.90
N GLY A 92 -12.65 -32.07 -2.24
CA GLY A 92 -12.41 -32.61 -3.59
C GLY A 92 -12.28 -31.50 -4.65
N VAL A 93 -11.82 -30.32 -4.27
CA VAL A 93 -11.51 -29.25 -5.21
C VAL A 93 -10.37 -29.75 -6.11
N PRO A 94 -10.55 -29.82 -7.45
CA PRO A 94 -9.49 -30.33 -8.31
C PRO A 94 -8.25 -29.44 -8.22
N GLU A 95 -7.10 -30.09 -8.11
CA GLU A 95 -5.76 -29.55 -7.96
C GLU A 95 -5.31 -28.76 -9.20
N ALA A 96 -5.91 -27.60 -9.44
CA ALA A 96 -5.24 -26.52 -10.14
C ALA A 96 -4.84 -25.55 -9.02
N ALA A 97 -3.60 -25.67 -8.54
CA ALA A 97 -3.10 -24.79 -7.49
C ALA A 97 -3.40 -23.34 -7.90
N PRO A 98 -4.13 -22.58 -7.07
CA PRO A 98 -4.35 -21.17 -7.37
C PRO A 98 -2.99 -20.51 -7.47
N PRO A 99 -2.80 -19.51 -8.33
CA PRO A 99 -1.57 -18.74 -8.36
C PRO A 99 -1.32 -18.25 -6.93
N SER A 100 -0.23 -18.70 -6.33
CA SER A 100 0.10 -18.48 -4.90
C SER A 100 0.08 -17.00 -4.48
N ASP A 101 0.14 -16.13 -5.48
CA ASP A 101 0.24 -14.69 -5.30
C ASP A 101 -1.11 -13.96 -5.23
N PHE A 102 -2.22 -14.65 -5.46
CA PHE A 102 -3.56 -14.08 -5.37
C PHE A 102 -4.33 -14.65 -4.20
N ARG A 103 -4.89 -13.77 -3.38
CA ARG A 103 -5.96 -14.11 -2.44
C ARG A 103 -7.29 -13.86 -3.13
N TYR A 104 -8.19 -14.82 -3.08
CA TYR A 104 -9.47 -14.73 -3.77
C TYR A 104 -10.60 -15.28 -2.92
N THR A 105 -11.82 -15.01 -3.31
CA THR A 105 -13.03 -15.61 -2.78
C THR A 105 -13.91 -16.06 -3.93
N ALA A 106 -14.56 -17.20 -3.77
CA ALA A 106 -15.55 -17.69 -4.72
C ALA A 106 -16.95 -17.31 -4.27
N LYS A 107 -17.75 -16.73 -5.17
CA LYS A 107 -19.15 -16.41 -4.94
C LYS A 107 -19.95 -16.64 -6.21
N ASP A 108 -21.04 -17.39 -6.10
CA ASP A 108 -21.96 -17.69 -7.22
C ASP A 108 -21.25 -18.23 -8.49
N GLY A 109 -20.23 -19.11 -8.29
CA GLY A 109 -19.44 -19.69 -9.38
C GLY A 109 -18.48 -18.69 -10.06
N LYS A 110 -18.25 -17.53 -9.48
CA LYS A 110 -17.32 -16.50 -9.95
C LYS A 110 -16.24 -16.24 -8.91
N ILE A 111 -15.05 -15.91 -9.36
CA ILE A 111 -13.91 -15.54 -8.52
C ILE A 111 -13.78 -14.04 -8.41
N ILE A 112 -13.52 -13.58 -7.18
CA ILE A 112 -13.19 -12.20 -6.84
C ILE A 112 -11.76 -12.21 -6.29
N ILE A 113 -10.84 -11.51 -6.94
CA ILE A 113 -9.48 -11.29 -6.41
C ILE A 113 -9.60 -10.29 -5.26
N VAL A 114 -9.24 -10.73 -4.06
CA VAL A 114 -9.32 -9.90 -2.83
C VAL A 114 -8.02 -9.17 -2.57
N SER A 115 -6.88 -9.82 -2.83
CA SER A 115 -5.57 -9.21 -2.64
C SER A 115 -4.51 -9.89 -3.51
N TYR A 116 -3.54 -9.10 -3.97
CA TYR A 116 -2.31 -9.59 -4.58
C TYR A 116 -1.15 -9.44 -3.59
N VAL A 117 -0.44 -10.53 -3.34
CA VAL A 117 0.68 -10.58 -2.38
C VAL A 117 2.03 -10.84 -3.04
N GLY A 118 2.05 -10.98 -4.37
CA GLY A 118 3.27 -11.16 -5.14
C GLY A 118 4.08 -9.87 -5.32
N SER A 119 5.28 -10.02 -5.85
CA SER A 119 6.22 -8.92 -6.11
C SER A 119 6.63 -8.78 -7.58
N GLU A 120 5.92 -9.47 -8.48
CA GLU A 120 6.23 -9.45 -9.90
C GLU A 120 5.98 -8.06 -10.52
N LYS A 121 6.86 -7.67 -11.43
CA LYS A 121 6.73 -6.40 -12.17
C LYS A 121 5.63 -6.42 -13.21
N VAL A 122 5.36 -7.60 -13.77
CA VAL A 122 4.33 -7.82 -14.78
C VAL A 122 3.38 -8.88 -14.26
N VAL A 123 2.15 -8.50 -13.99
CA VAL A 123 1.14 -9.40 -13.46
C VAL A 123 0.06 -9.64 -14.49
N SER A 124 -0.11 -10.91 -14.88
CA SER A 124 -1.27 -11.37 -15.64
C SER A 124 -2.28 -11.95 -14.66
N VAL A 125 -3.43 -11.30 -14.52
CA VAL A 125 -4.52 -11.82 -13.70
C VAL A 125 -5.10 -13.06 -14.38
N PRO A 126 -5.21 -14.22 -13.71
CA PRO A 126 -5.72 -15.43 -14.33
C PRO A 126 -7.17 -15.27 -14.79
N SER A 127 -7.53 -15.93 -15.88
CA SER A 127 -8.90 -15.91 -16.41
C SER A 127 -9.86 -16.77 -15.57
N GLU A 128 -9.32 -17.79 -14.90
CA GLU A 128 -10.08 -18.71 -14.06
C GLU A 128 -9.21 -19.23 -12.92
N ILE A 129 -9.83 -19.61 -11.82
CA ILE A 129 -9.21 -20.29 -10.69
C ILE A 129 -10.15 -21.41 -10.28
N GLY A 130 -9.64 -22.65 -10.23
CA GLY A 130 -10.47 -23.82 -9.89
C GLY A 130 -11.65 -24.04 -10.83
N GLY A 131 -11.53 -23.69 -12.12
CA GLY A 131 -12.59 -23.80 -13.11
C GLY A 131 -13.67 -22.71 -13.03
N CYS A 132 -13.52 -21.74 -12.11
CA CYS A 132 -14.43 -20.60 -11.99
C CYS A 132 -13.81 -19.34 -12.58
N PRO A 133 -14.54 -18.53 -13.40
CA PRO A 133 -14.01 -17.35 -14.04
C PRO A 133 -13.69 -16.23 -13.03
N VAL A 134 -12.58 -15.54 -13.21
CA VAL A 134 -12.21 -14.33 -12.47
C VAL A 134 -12.95 -13.15 -13.09
N THR A 135 -13.92 -12.59 -12.35
CA THR A 135 -14.78 -11.53 -12.87
C THR A 135 -14.61 -10.20 -12.15
N LYS A 136 -13.98 -10.21 -10.98
CA LYS A 136 -13.86 -9.00 -10.16
C LYS A 136 -12.48 -8.89 -9.50
N ILE A 137 -11.94 -7.67 -9.50
CA ILE A 137 -10.86 -7.24 -8.61
C ILE A 137 -11.54 -6.44 -7.49
N ALA A 138 -11.34 -6.86 -6.24
CA ALA A 138 -11.95 -6.21 -5.08
C ALA A 138 -11.32 -4.83 -4.80
N ASP A 139 -11.93 -4.11 -3.87
CA ASP A 139 -11.42 -2.84 -3.39
C ASP A 139 -10.02 -3.05 -2.76
N THR A 140 -9.10 -2.15 -3.05
CA THR A 140 -7.71 -2.14 -2.53
C THR A 140 -6.86 -3.39 -2.84
N ALA A 141 -7.28 -4.26 -3.77
CA ALA A 141 -6.64 -5.56 -4.00
C ALA A 141 -5.13 -5.49 -4.36
N PHE A 142 -4.67 -4.43 -5.01
CA PHE A 142 -3.26 -4.17 -5.37
C PHE A 142 -2.73 -2.88 -4.74
N GLU A 143 -3.44 -2.34 -3.74
CA GLU A 143 -3.08 -1.05 -3.15
C GLU A 143 -1.63 -1.02 -2.65
N ASN A 144 -0.92 0.10 -2.96
CA ASN A 144 0.48 0.32 -2.56
C ASN A 144 1.47 -0.74 -3.05
N ASN A 145 1.17 -1.42 -4.16
CA ASN A 145 2.16 -2.29 -4.81
C ASN A 145 3.20 -1.42 -5.54
N LEU A 146 4.39 -1.30 -4.95
CA LEU A 146 5.44 -0.41 -5.44
C LEU A 146 6.29 -1.03 -6.56
N THR A 147 6.13 -2.33 -6.84
CA THR A 147 6.93 -3.08 -7.83
C THR A 147 6.19 -3.33 -9.13
N LEU A 148 4.86 -3.28 -9.13
CA LEU A 148 4.02 -3.55 -10.28
C LEU A 148 4.20 -2.49 -11.37
N GLU A 149 4.79 -2.88 -12.51
CA GLU A 149 5.00 -2.00 -13.67
C GLU A 149 3.90 -2.17 -14.73
N LYS A 150 3.36 -3.39 -14.85
CA LYS A 150 2.34 -3.73 -15.84
C LYS A 150 1.32 -4.70 -15.26
N VAL A 151 0.04 -4.48 -15.54
CA VAL A 151 -1.02 -5.45 -15.27
C VAL A 151 -1.81 -5.77 -16.53
N ILE A 152 -2.17 -7.05 -16.68
CA ILE A 152 -2.95 -7.58 -17.80
C ILE A 152 -4.22 -8.19 -17.21
N PHE A 153 -5.37 -7.68 -17.59
CA PHE A 153 -6.66 -8.20 -17.14
C PHE A 153 -7.16 -9.29 -18.09
N PRO A 154 -7.77 -10.35 -17.55
CA PRO A 154 -8.36 -11.42 -18.36
C PRO A 154 -9.65 -10.99 -19.05
N LYS A 155 -10.00 -11.63 -20.15
CA LYS A 155 -11.26 -11.39 -20.89
C LYS A 155 -12.53 -11.71 -20.10
N THR A 156 -12.40 -12.33 -18.95
CA THR A 156 -13.51 -12.65 -18.03
C THR A 156 -13.76 -11.53 -17.01
N LEU A 157 -12.85 -10.55 -16.88
CA LEU A 157 -12.97 -9.49 -15.90
C LEU A 157 -14.08 -8.50 -16.28
N GLU A 158 -14.98 -8.24 -15.35
CA GLU A 158 -16.13 -7.35 -15.53
C GLU A 158 -15.99 -6.06 -14.69
N TYR A 159 -15.28 -6.13 -13.54
CA TYR A 159 -15.31 -5.07 -12.53
C TYR A 159 -13.97 -4.87 -11.83
N VAL A 160 -13.58 -3.60 -11.64
CA VAL A 160 -12.41 -3.17 -10.85
C VAL A 160 -12.88 -2.28 -9.70
N GLY A 161 -12.56 -2.66 -8.47
CA GLY A 161 -13.03 -2.03 -7.25
C GLY A 161 -12.40 -0.67 -6.92
N TRP A 162 -12.91 -0.05 -5.87
CA TRP A 162 -12.43 1.23 -5.33
C TRP A 162 -10.96 1.11 -4.90
N PHE A 163 -10.13 2.04 -5.34
CA PHE A 163 -8.71 2.10 -4.94
C PHE A 163 -7.93 0.81 -5.23
N ALA A 164 -8.39 -0.03 -6.14
CA ALA A 164 -7.82 -1.36 -6.40
C ALA A 164 -6.30 -1.32 -6.67
N PHE A 165 -5.81 -0.29 -7.35
CA PHE A 165 -4.40 -0.06 -7.67
C PHE A 165 -3.87 1.26 -7.08
N ARG A 166 -4.53 1.85 -6.07
CA ARG A 166 -4.08 3.10 -5.48
C ARG A 166 -2.64 3.00 -5.00
N GLY A 167 -1.83 4.01 -5.29
CA GLY A 167 -0.44 4.06 -4.84
C GLY A 167 0.53 3.12 -5.56
N CYS A 168 0.13 2.50 -6.68
CA CYS A 168 1.03 1.71 -7.53
C CYS A 168 1.94 2.64 -8.35
N ILE A 169 2.94 3.24 -7.72
CA ILE A 169 3.76 4.30 -8.31
C ILE A 169 4.64 3.85 -9.48
N ALA A 170 4.93 2.55 -9.59
CA ALA A 170 5.69 1.97 -10.71
C ALA A 170 4.79 1.62 -11.90
N LEU A 171 3.46 1.55 -11.73
CA LEU A 171 2.52 1.09 -12.76
C LEU A 171 2.47 2.05 -13.94
N CYS A 172 2.94 1.60 -15.09
CA CYS A 172 3.00 2.40 -16.31
C CYS A 172 2.10 1.86 -17.43
N LYS A 173 1.61 0.61 -17.33
CA LYS A 173 0.77 0.00 -18.36
C LYS A 173 -0.33 -0.87 -17.78
N VAL A 174 -1.55 -0.68 -18.26
CA VAL A 174 -2.73 -1.48 -17.91
C VAL A 174 -3.37 -1.99 -19.20
N GLU A 175 -3.44 -3.31 -19.39
CA GLU A 175 -4.17 -3.92 -20.50
C GLU A 175 -5.57 -4.30 -20.04
N VAL A 176 -6.57 -3.61 -20.59
CA VAL A 176 -7.96 -3.73 -20.17
C VAL A 176 -8.80 -4.30 -21.30
N PRO A 177 -9.43 -5.47 -21.11
CA PRO A 177 -10.31 -6.06 -22.13
C PRO A 177 -11.65 -5.32 -22.21
N GLU A 178 -12.36 -5.53 -23.30
CA GLU A 178 -13.68 -4.97 -23.56
C GLU A 178 -14.76 -5.44 -22.57
N SER A 179 -14.54 -6.59 -21.91
CA SER A 179 -15.44 -7.14 -20.90
C SER A 179 -15.55 -6.27 -19.63
N VAL A 180 -14.59 -5.39 -19.36
CA VAL A 180 -14.62 -4.51 -18.18
C VAL A 180 -15.68 -3.44 -18.41
N SER A 181 -16.78 -3.58 -17.68
CA SER A 181 -17.92 -2.67 -17.75
C SER A 181 -17.90 -1.59 -16.66
N LYS A 182 -17.07 -1.77 -15.63
CA LYS A 182 -16.96 -0.79 -14.54
C LYS A 182 -15.57 -0.77 -13.88
N ILE A 183 -15.04 0.45 -13.75
CA ILE A 183 -13.86 0.77 -12.95
C ILE A 183 -14.31 1.82 -11.94
N GLU A 184 -14.14 1.54 -10.66
CA GLU A 184 -14.62 2.42 -9.60
C GLU A 184 -13.70 3.63 -9.39
N TYR A 185 -14.23 4.62 -8.68
CA TYR A 185 -13.51 5.85 -8.36
C TYR A 185 -12.18 5.56 -7.64
N GLY A 186 -11.15 6.29 -8.01
CA GLY A 186 -9.83 6.17 -7.39
C GLY A 186 -9.10 4.85 -7.64
N ALA A 187 -9.61 3.97 -8.53
CA ALA A 187 -8.99 2.66 -8.78
C ALA A 187 -7.49 2.77 -9.10
N PHE A 188 -7.05 3.84 -9.78
CA PHE A 188 -5.65 4.11 -10.12
C PHE A 188 -5.15 5.43 -9.51
N GLU A 189 -5.72 5.85 -8.38
CA GLU A 189 -5.31 7.08 -7.70
C GLU A 189 -3.86 6.98 -7.18
N ASN A 190 -3.12 8.08 -7.26
CA ASN A 190 -1.71 8.16 -6.81
C ASN A 190 -0.78 7.13 -7.48
N CYS A 191 -1.14 6.65 -8.66
CA CYS A 191 -0.26 5.87 -9.52
C CYS A 191 0.72 6.77 -10.30
N ASN A 192 1.52 6.15 -11.18
CA ASN A 192 2.38 6.89 -12.10
C ASN A 192 1.53 7.81 -13.02
N ALA A 193 1.91 9.09 -13.12
CA ALA A 193 1.23 10.06 -13.98
C ALA A 193 1.28 9.71 -15.48
N LYS A 194 2.11 8.74 -15.89
CA LYS A 194 2.29 8.29 -17.28
C LYS A 194 1.68 6.91 -17.55
N ILE A 195 0.66 6.50 -16.78
CA ILE A 195 -0.04 5.25 -17.07
C ILE A 195 -0.62 5.30 -18.49
N THR A 196 -0.44 4.21 -19.21
CA THR A 196 -1.06 3.99 -20.53
C THR A 196 -2.05 2.83 -20.43
N PHE A 197 -3.30 3.10 -20.76
CA PHE A 197 -4.34 2.09 -20.90
C PHE A 197 -4.30 1.52 -22.34
N VAL A 198 -4.13 0.21 -22.42
CA VAL A 198 -4.25 -0.51 -23.68
C VAL A 198 -5.63 -1.15 -23.70
N CYS A 199 -6.52 -0.59 -24.48
CA CYS A 199 -7.93 -0.95 -24.52
C CYS A 199 -8.51 -0.77 -25.91
N GLN A 200 -9.68 -1.36 -26.17
CA GLN A 200 -10.38 -1.19 -27.42
C GLN A 200 -10.99 0.21 -27.51
N SER A 201 -10.93 0.81 -28.71
CA SER A 201 -11.60 2.09 -28.93
C SER A 201 -13.11 1.99 -28.77
N GLY A 202 -13.71 2.97 -28.09
CA GLY A 202 -15.12 2.98 -27.72
C GLY A 202 -15.47 2.10 -26.52
N SER A 203 -14.50 1.49 -25.85
CA SER A 203 -14.73 0.71 -24.63
C SER A 203 -14.91 1.62 -23.40
N TYR A 204 -15.56 1.08 -22.36
CA TYR A 204 -15.66 1.74 -21.06
C TYR A 204 -14.27 2.12 -20.48
N ALA A 205 -13.27 1.28 -20.71
CA ALA A 205 -11.90 1.53 -20.26
C ALA A 205 -11.28 2.76 -20.94
N GLU A 206 -11.56 2.99 -22.21
CA GLU A 206 -11.10 4.19 -22.92
C GLU A 206 -11.79 5.45 -22.37
N GLU A 207 -13.11 5.43 -22.18
CA GLU A 207 -13.85 6.55 -21.57
C GLU A 207 -13.34 6.87 -20.16
N TYR A 208 -13.09 5.83 -19.35
CA TYR A 208 -12.50 5.98 -18.02
C TYR A 208 -11.13 6.63 -18.11
N ALA A 209 -10.22 6.11 -18.93
CA ALA A 209 -8.87 6.63 -19.06
C ALA A 209 -8.88 8.10 -19.49
N GLN A 210 -9.68 8.47 -20.47
CA GLN A 210 -9.82 9.84 -20.96
C GLN A 210 -10.37 10.78 -19.87
N SER A 211 -11.36 10.34 -19.08
CA SER A 211 -11.98 11.15 -18.03
C SER A 211 -10.99 11.47 -16.88
N TYR A 212 -10.00 10.62 -16.65
CA TYR A 212 -8.95 10.82 -15.66
C TYR A 212 -7.61 11.33 -16.23
N GLY A 213 -7.55 11.61 -17.55
CA GLY A 213 -6.36 12.14 -18.22
C GLY A 213 -5.24 11.12 -18.43
N TYR A 214 -5.55 9.83 -18.40
CA TYR A 214 -4.61 8.78 -18.76
C TYR A 214 -4.45 8.62 -20.26
N ALA A 215 -3.25 8.21 -20.71
CA ALA A 215 -3.01 7.91 -22.12
C ALA A 215 -3.72 6.61 -22.53
N THR A 216 -4.26 6.56 -23.76
CA THR A 216 -4.85 5.36 -24.37
C THR A 216 -4.07 4.90 -25.60
N LYS A 217 -4.09 3.60 -25.88
CA LYS A 217 -3.44 2.99 -27.05
C LYS A 217 -4.24 1.80 -27.55
#